data_9ff45dcef73d035756b6c17efc9070b7
#
_entry.id   9ff45dcef73d035756b6c17efc9070b7
#
_cell.length_a   1.000
_cell.length_b   1.000
_cell.length_c   1.000
_cell.angle_alpha   90.00
_cell.angle_beta   90.00
_cell.angle_gamma   90.00
#
_symmetry.space_group_name_H-M   'P 1'
#
loop_
_entity.id
_entity.type
_entity.pdbx_description
1 polymer ?
#
loop_
_entity_poly.entity_id
_entity_poly.type
_entity_poly.pdbx_seq_one_letter_code
_entity_poly.pdbx_strand_id
1 'polypeptide(L)'
;MKEIISQLSAEFERMEKENTTLKKELDGLKAKQQTHNLWAASPLSVMLNHRWEAASFSFLARKTPEDMSWRQIKEICDSGLAQMMFRLGDQKTVKLKNGVTIKVQIIGFYHDLDKHDVPVPITWELVDFWPDRQVMNHKMTNLTSWKDSFMRKWLHGDVWNLLPDDLVEVITPVVKYTCEGGDNEKPKMIETFDPLFLLSEQEIFGRKIYSNGGEGHWYELYRQEDFSYAKKYPDGERGWRWERSPYSGDTYGFCAVDSSGNAIHADAGSNGVSFGFCV
;
A
#
# COMPACT_ATOMS: atom_id res chain seq x y z
N MET A 1 23.58 -0.83 37.19
CA MET A 1 23.20 0.61 37.19
C MET A 1 24.26 1.50 36.58
N LYS A 2 25.54 1.48 37.02
CA LYS A 2 26.63 2.29 36.43
C LYS A 2 26.88 1.99 34.96
N GLU A 3 26.75 0.73 34.53
CA GLU A 3 26.99 0.30 33.15
C GLU A 3 25.87 0.79 32.20
N ILE A 4 24.62 0.78 32.66
CA ILE A 4 23.47 1.32 31.92
C ILE A 4 23.59 2.82 31.75
N ILE A 5 24.05 3.55 32.78
CA ILE A 5 24.27 4.99 32.73
C ILE A 5 25.41 5.34 31.72
N SER A 6 26.48 4.52 31.70
CA SER A 6 27.59 4.69 30.75
C SER A 6 27.15 4.44 29.29
N GLN A 7 26.32 3.41 29.06
CA GLN A 7 25.76 3.12 27.71
C GLN A 7 24.80 4.24 27.25
N LEU A 8 23.95 4.73 28.14
CA LEU A 8 23.04 5.85 27.85
C LEU A 8 23.81 7.14 27.54
N SER A 9 24.91 7.40 28.25
CA SER A 9 25.77 8.58 27.99
C SER A 9 26.46 8.51 26.63
N ALA A 10 26.96 7.31 26.24
CA ALA A 10 27.60 7.11 24.93
C ALA A 10 26.58 7.22 23.77
N GLU A 11 25.38 6.71 23.97
CA GLU A 11 24.28 6.82 23.00
C GLU A 11 23.84 8.30 22.84
N PHE A 12 23.81 9.04 23.94
CA PHE A 12 23.50 10.47 23.97
C PHE A 12 24.53 11.29 23.18
N GLU A 13 25.82 11.05 23.38
CA GLU A 13 26.89 11.72 22.64
C GLU A 13 26.86 11.38 21.14
N ARG A 14 26.51 10.13 20.78
CA ARG A 14 26.33 9.73 19.39
C ARG A 14 25.17 10.49 18.73
N MET A 15 24.02 10.56 19.41
CA MET A 15 22.86 11.28 18.92
C MET A 15 23.11 12.79 18.81
N GLU A 16 23.91 13.37 19.69
CA GLU A 16 24.30 14.79 19.63
C GLU A 16 25.17 15.11 18.41
N LYS A 17 26.12 14.22 18.07
CA LYS A 17 26.95 14.34 16.85
C LYS A 17 26.10 14.21 15.58
N GLU A 18 25.22 13.21 15.54
CA GLU A 18 24.32 12.97 14.40
C GLU A 18 23.37 14.15 14.18
N ASN A 19 22.85 14.73 15.25
CA ASN A 19 21.99 15.90 15.22
C ASN A 19 22.75 17.17 14.73
N THR A 20 24.02 17.30 15.09
CA THR A 20 24.85 18.41 14.63
C THR A 20 25.12 18.31 13.12
N THR A 21 25.29 17.10 12.62
CA THR A 21 25.47 16.81 11.19
C THR A 21 24.18 17.10 10.42
N LEU A 22 23.05 16.60 10.90
CA LEU A 22 21.73 16.84 10.29
C LEU A 22 21.35 18.33 10.29
N LYS A 23 21.72 19.08 11.34
CA LYS A 23 21.56 20.54 11.36
C LYS A 23 22.35 21.23 10.26
N LYS A 24 23.60 20.84 10.04
CA LYS A 24 24.42 21.39 8.95
C LYS A 24 23.88 21.07 7.57
N GLU A 25 23.38 19.84 7.38
CA GLU A 25 22.72 19.44 6.12
C GLU A 25 21.42 20.21 5.90
N LEU A 26 20.60 20.37 6.93
CA LEU A 26 19.37 21.15 6.87
C LEU A 26 19.63 22.62 6.55
N ASP A 27 20.66 23.24 7.16
CA ASP A 27 21.04 24.62 6.89
C ASP A 27 21.61 24.78 5.46
N GLY A 28 22.32 23.75 4.96
CA GLY A 28 22.77 23.68 3.57
C GLY A 28 21.60 23.55 2.57
N LEU A 29 20.57 22.80 2.92
CA LEU A 29 19.34 22.68 2.11
C LEU A 29 18.49 23.97 2.16
N LYS A 30 18.40 24.62 3.32
CA LYS A 30 17.72 25.93 3.47
C LYS A 30 18.40 27.01 2.62
N ALA A 31 19.72 27.02 2.56
CA ALA A 31 20.48 27.98 1.73
C ALA A 31 20.26 27.76 0.22
N LYS A 32 20.03 26.52 -0.22
CA LYS A 32 19.67 26.17 -1.61
C LYS A 32 18.21 26.45 -1.96
N GLN A 33 17.34 26.60 -0.98
CA GLN A 33 15.88 26.73 -1.14
C GLN A 33 15.34 28.16 -0.92
N GLN A 34 16.19 29.18 -0.82
CA GLN A 34 15.77 30.59 -0.65
C GLN A 34 14.85 31.14 -1.77
N THR A 35 14.45 30.33 -2.75
CA THR A 35 13.52 30.73 -3.82
C THR A 35 12.08 30.21 -3.67
N HIS A 36 11.74 29.43 -2.66
CA HIS A 36 10.35 28.98 -2.41
C HIS A 36 9.91 29.15 -0.95
N ASN A 37 9.18 30.22 -0.69
CA ASN A 37 8.59 30.62 0.60
C ASN A 37 7.47 29.67 1.13
N LEU A 38 7.42 28.41 0.72
CA LEU A 38 6.37 27.46 1.14
C LEU A 38 6.72 26.65 2.38
N TRP A 39 7.99 26.67 2.84
CA TRP A 39 8.44 25.83 3.98
C TRP A 39 8.21 26.48 5.35
N ALA A 40 8.21 27.81 5.45
CA ALA A 40 8.16 28.51 6.74
C ALA A 40 6.83 28.37 7.51
N ALA A 41 5.78 27.85 6.87
CA ALA A 41 4.44 27.71 7.44
C ALA A 41 3.91 26.27 7.51
N SER A 42 4.74 25.26 7.21
CA SER A 42 4.25 23.88 7.28
C SER A 42 4.26 23.37 8.72
N PRO A 43 3.24 22.60 9.16
CA PRO A 43 3.25 21.92 10.46
C PRO A 43 4.51 21.07 10.70
N LEU A 44 5.16 20.65 9.64
CA LEU A 44 6.38 19.85 9.67
C LEU A 44 7.62 20.63 10.05
N SER A 45 7.75 21.90 9.63
CA SER A 45 8.87 22.77 10.07
C SER A 45 8.78 23.05 11.55
N VAL A 46 7.57 23.18 12.08
CA VAL A 46 7.30 23.29 13.52
C VAL A 46 7.66 21.98 14.23
N MET A 47 7.28 20.82 13.67
CA MET A 47 7.63 19.50 14.20
C MET A 47 9.14 19.24 14.22
N LEU A 48 9.88 19.63 13.19
CA LEU A 48 11.35 19.46 13.14
C LEU A 48 12.09 20.40 14.09
N ASN A 49 11.59 21.62 14.31
CA ASN A 49 12.14 22.55 15.28
C ASN A 49 11.85 22.16 16.75
N HIS A 50 10.74 21.45 17.01
CA HIS A 50 10.38 20.90 18.33
C HIS A 50 10.85 19.46 18.53
N ARG A 51 11.70 18.91 17.65
CA ARG A 51 12.14 17.51 17.69
C ARG A 51 12.79 17.07 19.00
N TRP A 52 13.38 17.99 19.76
CA TRP A 52 13.94 17.72 21.09
C TRP A 52 12.86 17.50 22.16
N GLU A 53 11.78 18.25 22.11
CA GLU A 53 10.64 18.07 23.04
C GLU A 53 9.78 16.87 22.63
N ALA A 54 9.59 16.68 21.32
CA ALA A 54 8.78 15.57 20.78
C ALA A 54 9.45 14.20 20.92
N ALA A 55 10.78 14.07 20.83
CA ALA A 55 11.46 12.78 20.99
C ALA A 55 11.26 12.19 22.40
N SER A 56 11.19 13.03 23.43
CA SER A 56 10.90 12.58 24.80
C SER A 56 9.42 12.26 25.03
N PHE A 57 8.49 12.89 24.30
CA PHE A 57 7.05 12.65 24.40
C PHE A 57 6.53 11.60 23.41
N SER A 58 7.14 11.46 22.22
CA SER A 58 6.67 10.54 21.20
C SER A 58 6.99 9.07 21.49
N PHE A 59 7.90 8.80 22.42
CA PHE A 59 8.11 7.43 22.92
C PHE A 59 6.89 6.91 23.70
N LEU A 60 6.03 7.80 24.20
CA LEU A 60 4.84 7.47 25.02
C LEU A 60 3.51 7.55 24.27
N ALA A 61 3.44 8.20 23.11
CA ALA A 61 2.21 8.30 22.32
C ALA A 61 2.53 8.24 20.83
N ARG A 62 2.82 7.04 20.30
CA ARG A 62 2.94 6.81 18.88
C ARG A 62 1.60 7.14 18.21
N LYS A 63 1.54 8.23 17.44
CA LYS A 63 0.41 8.46 16.56
C LYS A 63 0.39 7.41 15.46
N THR A 64 -0.71 6.70 15.34
CA THR A 64 -0.95 5.74 14.27
C THR A 64 -1.65 6.43 13.10
N PRO A 65 -1.69 5.85 11.92
CA PRO A 65 -2.49 6.39 10.82
C PRO A 65 -3.97 6.58 11.18
N GLU A 66 -4.50 5.78 12.13
CA GLU A 66 -5.89 5.90 12.63
C GLU A 66 -6.18 7.30 13.22
N ASP A 67 -5.18 7.90 13.88
CA ASP A 67 -5.30 9.20 14.55
C ASP A 67 -5.09 10.40 13.61
N MET A 68 -4.84 10.16 12.32
CA MET A 68 -4.47 11.18 11.33
C MET A 68 -5.52 11.30 10.23
N SER A 69 -5.68 12.51 9.68
CA SER A 69 -6.38 12.69 8.42
C SER A 69 -5.54 12.17 7.24
N TRP A 70 -6.16 11.85 6.12
CA TRP A 70 -5.46 11.45 4.90
C TRP A 70 -4.48 12.53 4.41
N ARG A 71 -4.86 13.80 4.55
CA ARG A 71 -3.98 14.92 4.25
C ARG A 71 -2.71 14.94 5.09
N GLN A 72 -2.81 14.68 6.41
CA GLN A 72 -1.64 14.60 7.28
C GLN A 72 -0.73 13.42 6.91
N ILE A 73 -1.32 12.26 6.54
CA ILE A 73 -0.56 11.11 6.03
C ILE A 73 0.19 11.50 4.75
N LYS A 74 -0.48 12.19 3.81
CA LYS A 74 0.15 12.67 2.57
C LYS A 74 1.29 13.66 2.83
N GLU A 75 1.13 14.58 3.75
CA GLU A 75 2.18 15.54 4.15
C GLU A 75 3.43 14.80 4.71
N ILE A 76 3.24 13.72 5.49
CA ILE A 76 4.33 12.86 5.97
C ILE A 76 4.99 12.12 4.81
N CYS A 77 4.21 11.60 3.88
CA CYS A 77 4.69 10.94 2.67
C CYS A 77 5.55 11.89 1.82
N ASP A 78 5.05 13.08 1.54
CA ASP A 78 5.74 14.10 0.73
C ASP A 78 7.02 14.62 1.38
N SER A 79 7.13 14.47 2.70
CA SER A 79 8.35 14.83 3.44
C SER A 79 9.40 13.72 3.48
N GLY A 80 9.13 12.54 2.90
CA GLY A 80 10.02 11.38 2.95
C GLY A 80 10.11 10.71 4.32
N LEU A 81 9.15 10.97 5.22
CA LEU A 81 9.16 10.46 6.60
C LEU A 81 8.27 9.23 6.82
N ALA A 82 7.67 8.68 5.75
CA ALA A 82 6.69 7.61 5.87
C ALA A 82 7.20 6.39 6.68
N GLN A 83 8.37 5.85 6.34
CA GLN A 83 8.96 4.70 7.06
C GLN A 83 9.43 5.02 8.49
N MET A 84 9.67 6.29 8.81
CA MET A 84 10.02 6.70 10.18
C MET A 84 8.79 6.79 11.08
N MET A 85 7.65 7.20 10.51
CA MET A 85 6.42 7.46 11.24
C MET A 85 5.52 6.23 11.33
N PHE A 86 5.47 5.41 10.29
CA PHE A 86 4.55 4.28 10.16
C PHE A 86 5.29 2.93 10.09
N ARG A 87 4.53 1.85 10.28
CA ARG A 87 5.03 0.48 10.19
C ARG A 87 4.13 -0.36 9.29
N LEU A 88 4.71 -1.43 8.75
CA LEU A 88 3.93 -2.46 8.07
C LEU A 88 2.83 -2.99 9.00
N GLY A 89 1.62 -3.15 8.46
CA GLY A 89 0.45 -3.59 9.22
C GLY A 89 -0.24 -2.49 10.04
N ASP A 90 0.28 -1.26 10.11
CA ASP A 90 -0.47 -0.13 10.68
C ASP A 90 -1.78 0.05 9.91
N GLN A 91 -2.89 0.19 10.64
CA GLN A 91 -4.24 0.21 10.07
C GLN A 91 -4.88 1.59 10.14
N LYS A 92 -5.86 1.81 9.26
CA LYS A 92 -6.73 2.97 9.27
C LYS A 92 -8.15 2.59 8.88
N THR A 93 -9.09 3.14 9.63
CA THR A 93 -10.52 3.01 9.35
C THR A 93 -10.95 4.03 8.30
N VAL A 94 -11.68 3.58 7.29
CA VAL A 94 -12.23 4.41 6.21
C VAL A 94 -13.74 4.30 6.21
N LYS A 95 -14.44 5.41 6.42
CA LYS A 95 -15.88 5.49 6.29
C LYS A 95 -16.25 5.87 4.86
N LEU A 96 -16.92 4.99 4.16
CA LEU A 96 -17.38 5.21 2.80
C LEU A 96 -18.57 6.20 2.73
N LYS A 97 -18.80 6.80 1.56
CA LYS A 97 -19.92 7.73 1.34
C LYS A 97 -21.30 7.11 1.57
N ASN A 98 -21.44 5.79 1.40
CA ASN A 98 -22.68 5.05 1.71
C ASN A 98 -22.84 4.68 3.19
N GLY A 99 -21.90 5.10 4.05
CA GLY A 99 -21.91 4.85 5.50
C GLY A 99 -21.24 3.54 5.93
N VAL A 100 -20.88 2.65 5.02
CA VAL A 100 -20.12 1.42 5.30
C VAL A 100 -18.71 1.79 5.77
N THR A 101 -18.16 0.99 6.67
CA THR A 101 -16.81 1.17 7.18
C THR A 101 -15.93 0.00 6.74
N ILE A 102 -14.76 0.32 6.20
CA ILE A 102 -13.72 -0.64 5.84
C ILE A 102 -12.44 -0.31 6.60
N LYS A 103 -11.51 -1.26 6.69
CA LYS A 103 -10.18 -1.04 7.23
C LYS A 103 -9.14 -1.30 6.17
N VAL A 104 -8.11 -0.45 6.14
CA VAL A 104 -6.94 -0.58 5.29
C VAL A 104 -5.68 -0.71 6.13
N GLN A 105 -4.65 -1.36 5.61
CA GLN A 105 -3.36 -1.54 6.27
C GLN A 105 -2.21 -1.24 5.32
N ILE A 106 -1.09 -0.81 5.88
CA ILE A 106 0.14 -0.58 5.13
C ILE A 106 0.78 -1.92 4.79
N ILE A 107 0.99 -2.19 3.49
CA ILE A 107 1.60 -3.45 3.01
C ILE A 107 3.00 -3.26 2.45
N GLY A 108 3.38 -2.04 2.10
CA GLY A 108 4.71 -1.73 1.56
C GLY A 108 5.05 -0.25 1.64
N PHE A 109 6.36 0.04 1.62
CA PHE A 109 6.89 1.39 1.55
C PHE A 109 7.77 1.54 0.31
N TYR A 110 7.54 2.58 -0.49
CA TYR A 110 8.30 2.87 -1.72
C TYR A 110 8.33 1.69 -2.70
N HIS A 111 7.28 0.87 -2.66
CA HIS A 111 7.18 -0.37 -3.41
C HIS A 111 6.69 -0.14 -4.84
N ASP A 112 5.69 0.69 -5.00
CA ASP A 112 5.04 0.98 -6.28
C ASP A 112 5.58 2.26 -6.90
N LEU A 113 5.57 2.33 -8.23
CA LEU A 113 6.03 3.47 -9.00
C LEU A 113 4.85 4.22 -9.61
N ASP A 114 4.94 5.55 -9.62
CA ASP A 114 4.03 6.37 -10.42
C ASP A 114 4.38 6.31 -11.92
N LYS A 115 3.64 7.04 -12.76
CA LYS A 115 3.87 7.10 -14.21
C LYS A 115 5.19 7.76 -14.63
N HIS A 116 5.94 8.31 -13.68
CA HIS A 116 7.25 8.95 -13.90
C HIS A 116 8.39 8.13 -13.28
N ASP A 117 8.13 6.85 -12.93
CA ASP A 117 9.06 5.95 -12.24
C ASP A 117 9.50 6.46 -10.86
N VAL A 118 8.69 7.32 -10.21
CA VAL A 118 8.96 7.79 -8.86
C VAL A 118 8.29 6.85 -7.86
N PRO A 119 9.04 6.30 -6.87
CA PRO A 119 8.47 5.46 -5.83
C PRO A 119 7.42 6.20 -4.99
N VAL A 120 6.23 5.61 -4.86
CA VAL A 120 5.16 6.15 -4.01
C VAL A 120 5.38 5.69 -2.58
N PRO A 121 5.30 6.60 -1.58
CA PRO A 121 5.74 6.32 -0.22
C PRO A 121 5.05 5.17 0.49
N ILE A 122 3.73 5.01 0.35
CA ILE A 122 2.96 4.00 1.07
C ILE A 122 1.99 3.29 0.13
N THR A 123 2.02 1.95 0.18
CA THR A 123 0.98 1.11 -0.41
C THR A 123 0.08 0.58 0.70
N TRP A 124 -1.22 0.80 0.53
CA TRP A 124 -2.30 0.33 1.37
C TRP A 124 -3.05 -0.81 0.72
N GLU A 125 -3.62 -1.69 1.52
CA GLU A 125 -4.55 -2.73 1.08
C GLU A 125 -5.69 -2.89 2.09
N LEU A 126 -6.86 -3.31 1.67
CA LEU A 126 -7.93 -3.73 2.57
C LEU A 126 -7.43 -4.82 3.53
N VAL A 127 -7.71 -4.67 4.83
CA VAL A 127 -7.41 -5.71 5.84
C VAL A 127 -8.20 -6.97 5.53
N ASP A 128 -9.49 -6.80 5.33
CA ASP A 128 -10.47 -7.84 4.99
C ASP A 128 -11.09 -7.58 3.63
N PHE A 129 -12.13 -8.32 3.26
CA PHE A 129 -12.80 -8.13 1.97
C PHE A 129 -13.65 -6.86 1.94
N TRP A 130 -13.77 -6.30 0.74
CA TRP A 130 -14.89 -5.45 0.40
C TRP A 130 -16.21 -6.17 0.73
N PRO A 131 -17.26 -5.46 1.19
CA PRO A 131 -18.49 -6.10 1.67
C PRO A 131 -19.15 -7.05 0.67
N ASP A 132 -19.11 -6.71 -0.62
CA ASP A 132 -19.74 -7.48 -1.66
C ASP A 132 -18.73 -8.35 -2.42
N ARG A 133 -19.14 -9.56 -2.78
CA ARG A 133 -18.42 -10.41 -3.73
C ARG A 133 -18.56 -9.83 -5.12
N GLN A 134 -17.54 -10.01 -5.96
CA GLN A 134 -17.57 -9.51 -7.33
C GLN A 134 -16.94 -10.48 -8.31
N VAL A 135 -17.41 -10.44 -9.56
CA VAL A 135 -16.86 -11.21 -10.66
C VAL A 135 -15.64 -10.52 -11.26
N MET A 136 -14.66 -11.27 -11.75
CA MET A 136 -13.58 -10.70 -12.56
C MET A 136 -14.11 -10.21 -13.91
N ASN A 137 -15.01 -10.97 -14.52
CA ASN A 137 -15.69 -10.62 -15.76
C ASN A 137 -17.11 -11.19 -15.79
N HIS A 138 -18.03 -10.54 -16.47
CA HIS A 138 -19.39 -11.07 -16.67
C HIS A 138 -19.42 -12.31 -17.58
N LYS A 139 -18.42 -12.47 -18.44
CA LYS A 139 -18.19 -13.69 -19.21
C LYS A 139 -17.06 -14.45 -18.56
N MET A 140 -17.13 -15.77 -18.60
CA MET A 140 -16.08 -16.65 -18.09
C MET A 140 -14.88 -16.61 -19.04
N THR A 141 -14.01 -15.60 -18.86
CA THR A 141 -12.83 -15.39 -19.69
C THR A 141 -11.76 -14.59 -18.94
N ASN A 142 -10.49 -14.94 -19.15
CA ASN A 142 -9.33 -14.16 -18.73
C ASN A 142 -8.64 -13.42 -19.89
N LEU A 143 -9.17 -13.54 -21.13
CA LEU A 143 -8.60 -12.88 -22.32
C LEU A 143 -8.62 -11.35 -22.24
N THR A 144 -9.42 -10.79 -21.36
CA THR A 144 -9.41 -9.34 -21.05
C THR A 144 -8.14 -8.92 -20.32
N SER A 145 -7.38 -9.87 -19.75
CA SER A 145 -6.37 -9.61 -18.73
C SER A 145 -6.95 -8.75 -17.59
N TRP A 146 -6.11 -8.14 -16.76
CA TRP A 146 -6.51 -7.11 -15.82
C TRP A 146 -6.99 -5.83 -16.50
N LYS A 147 -6.28 -5.41 -17.55
CA LYS A 147 -6.47 -4.13 -18.24
C LYS A 147 -7.92 -3.85 -18.62
N ASP A 148 -8.59 -4.81 -19.25
CA ASP A 148 -9.93 -4.65 -19.78
C ASP A 148 -11.00 -5.40 -18.97
N SER A 149 -10.62 -5.96 -17.79
CA SER A 149 -11.53 -6.70 -16.91
C SER A 149 -12.68 -5.83 -16.42
N PHE A 150 -13.82 -6.47 -16.14
CA PHE A 150 -14.94 -5.81 -15.47
C PHE A 150 -14.53 -5.35 -14.05
N MET A 151 -13.76 -6.18 -13.32
CA MET A 151 -13.27 -5.89 -11.98
C MET A 151 -12.53 -4.55 -11.92
N ARG A 152 -11.58 -4.32 -12.84
CA ARG A 152 -10.84 -3.06 -12.89
C ARG A 152 -11.76 -1.87 -13.14
N LYS A 153 -12.72 -2.00 -14.06
CA LYS A 153 -13.69 -0.95 -14.35
C LYS A 153 -14.58 -0.64 -13.16
N TRP A 154 -15.03 -1.67 -12.46
CA TRP A 154 -15.84 -1.56 -11.26
C TRP A 154 -15.06 -0.89 -10.11
N LEU A 155 -13.80 -1.24 -9.89
CA LEU A 155 -12.95 -0.56 -8.90
C LEU A 155 -12.79 0.93 -9.21
N HIS A 156 -12.53 1.27 -10.49
CA HIS A 156 -12.29 2.65 -10.92
C HIS A 156 -13.57 3.48 -11.09
N GLY A 157 -14.73 2.87 -11.04
CA GLY A 157 -16.04 3.51 -11.13
C GLY A 157 -16.81 3.41 -9.81
N ASP A 158 -17.48 2.29 -9.59
CA ASP A 158 -18.41 2.13 -8.48
C ASP A 158 -17.70 2.24 -7.11
N VAL A 159 -16.58 1.54 -6.93
CA VAL A 159 -15.82 1.61 -5.67
C VAL A 159 -15.20 2.98 -5.47
N TRP A 160 -14.55 3.53 -6.50
CA TRP A 160 -13.95 4.87 -6.46
C TRP A 160 -14.94 5.94 -6.01
N ASN A 161 -16.16 5.90 -6.52
CA ASN A 161 -17.21 6.87 -6.19
C ASN A 161 -17.71 6.76 -4.73
N LEU A 162 -17.47 5.63 -4.07
CA LEU A 162 -17.81 5.42 -2.65
C LEU A 162 -16.72 5.87 -1.69
N LEU A 163 -15.48 6.06 -2.16
CA LEU A 163 -14.38 6.54 -1.31
C LEU A 163 -14.64 7.97 -0.85
N PRO A 164 -14.26 8.34 0.40
CA PRO A 164 -14.37 9.71 0.88
C PRO A 164 -13.43 10.65 0.11
N ASP A 165 -13.86 11.89 -0.06
CA ASP A 165 -13.15 12.85 -0.92
C ASP A 165 -11.72 13.13 -0.45
N ASP A 166 -11.50 13.21 0.86
CA ASP A 166 -10.17 13.43 1.45
C ASP A 166 -9.19 12.28 1.21
N LEU A 167 -9.69 11.04 1.01
CA LEU A 167 -8.86 9.92 0.57
C LEU A 167 -8.60 10.01 -0.94
N VAL A 168 -9.63 10.27 -1.74
CA VAL A 168 -9.51 10.39 -3.20
C VAL A 168 -8.47 11.45 -3.60
N GLU A 169 -8.43 12.58 -2.87
CA GLU A 169 -7.48 13.68 -3.11
C GLU A 169 -6.00 13.29 -2.94
N VAL A 170 -5.72 12.27 -2.14
CA VAL A 170 -4.32 11.88 -1.82
C VAL A 170 -3.87 10.60 -2.53
N ILE A 171 -4.79 9.84 -3.12
CA ILE A 171 -4.43 8.63 -3.86
C ILE A 171 -3.57 8.99 -5.07
N THR A 172 -2.40 8.36 -5.13
CA THR A 172 -1.48 8.45 -6.27
C THR A 172 -1.64 7.20 -7.13
N PRO A 173 -2.11 7.32 -8.39
CA PRO A 173 -2.16 6.18 -9.30
C PRO A 173 -0.76 5.64 -9.58
N VAL A 174 -0.64 4.32 -9.73
CA VAL A 174 0.63 3.62 -9.90
C VAL A 174 0.61 2.70 -11.11
N VAL A 175 1.81 2.41 -11.61
CA VAL A 175 2.01 1.46 -12.70
C VAL A 175 1.86 0.04 -12.18
N LYS A 176 1.05 -0.77 -12.88
CA LYS A 176 0.88 -2.20 -12.62
C LYS A 176 1.13 -3.00 -13.88
N TYR A 177 1.86 -4.09 -13.73
CA TYR A 177 2.14 -5.02 -14.81
C TYR A 177 1.31 -6.27 -14.64
N THR A 178 0.67 -6.73 -15.72
CA THR A 178 -0.12 -7.97 -15.75
C THR A 178 0.05 -8.66 -17.09
N CYS A 179 0.18 -9.96 -17.09
CA CYS A 179 0.27 -10.72 -18.32
C CYS A 179 -1.03 -10.67 -19.13
N GLU A 180 -0.89 -10.80 -20.45
CA GLU A 180 -2.01 -11.18 -21.33
C GLU A 180 -2.69 -12.44 -20.79
N GLY A 181 -4.02 -12.49 -20.86
CA GLY A 181 -4.77 -13.71 -20.54
C GLY A 181 -4.66 -14.75 -21.65
N GLY A 182 -5.14 -15.95 -21.33
CA GLY A 182 -5.11 -17.10 -22.24
C GLY A 182 -3.94 -18.04 -21.96
N ASP A 183 -3.89 -19.13 -22.73
CA ASP A 183 -2.91 -20.22 -22.65
C ASP A 183 -1.65 -19.98 -23.52
N ASN A 184 -1.31 -18.71 -23.73
CA ASN A 184 -0.15 -18.33 -24.53
C ASN A 184 1.16 -18.68 -23.80
N GLU A 185 2.05 -19.45 -24.43
CA GLU A 185 3.38 -19.79 -23.87
C GLU A 185 4.29 -18.55 -23.64
N LYS A 186 4.07 -17.47 -24.38
CA LYS A 186 4.83 -16.23 -24.31
C LYS A 186 3.90 -15.02 -24.25
N PRO A 187 3.13 -14.86 -23.16
CA PRO A 187 2.20 -13.77 -23.04
C PRO A 187 2.93 -12.46 -22.98
N LYS A 188 2.34 -11.42 -23.56
CA LYS A 188 2.84 -10.06 -23.44
C LYS A 188 2.54 -9.51 -22.05
N MET A 189 3.47 -8.75 -21.51
CA MET A 189 3.24 -7.94 -20.33
C MET A 189 2.46 -6.69 -20.72
N ILE A 190 1.37 -6.42 -20.02
CA ILE A 190 0.51 -5.26 -20.20
C ILE A 190 0.71 -4.34 -19.02
N GLU A 191 1.03 -3.09 -19.33
CA GLU A 191 1.10 -2.02 -18.35
C GLU A 191 -0.26 -1.33 -18.19
N THR A 192 -0.65 -1.07 -16.96
CA THR A 192 -1.81 -0.25 -16.61
C THR A 192 -1.41 0.80 -15.58
N PHE A 193 -2.20 1.87 -15.53
CA PHE A 193 -2.03 2.95 -14.56
C PHE A 193 -3.28 3.03 -13.70
N ASP A 194 -3.15 2.64 -12.43
CA ASP A 194 -4.27 2.28 -11.59
C ASP A 194 -4.28 3.06 -10.27
N PRO A 195 -5.36 3.80 -9.94
CA PRO A 195 -5.56 4.37 -8.61
C PRO A 195 -5.99 3.33 -7.57
N LEU A 196 -6.74 2.30 -8.00
CA LEU A 196 -7.12 1.13 -7.23
C LEU A 196 -6.76 -0.13 -8.01
N PHE A 197 -6.20 -1.14 -7.36
CA PHE A 197 -5.76 -2.37 -8.03
C PHE A 197 -5.90 -3.60 -7.15
N LEU A 198 -6.08 -4.77 -7.74
CA LEU A 198 -5.85 -6.03 -7.05
C LEU A 198 -4.35 -6.34 -7.05
N LEU A 199 -3.87 -7.04 -6.03
CA LEU A 199 -2.52 -7.55 -6.02
C LEU A 199 -2.39 -8.70 -7.04
N SER A 200 -1.20 -8.89 -7.60
CA SER A 200 -0.88 -10.07 -8.41
C SER A 200 -0.49 -11.26 -7.53
N GLU A 201 -0.46 -12.45 -8.11
CA GLU A 201 0.07 -13.63 -7.46
C GLU A 201 1.50 -13.41 -6.96
N GLN A 202 2.34 -12.80 -7.78
CA GLN A 202 3.74 -12.55 -7.44
C GLN A 202 3.90 -11.50 -6.33
N GLU A 203 3.03 -10.52 -6.27
CA GLU A 203 3.02 -9.52 -5.19
C GLU A 203 2.61 -10.11 -3.84
N ILE A 204 1.79 -11.18 -3.84
CA ILE A 204 1.34 -11.88 -2.63
C ILE A 204 2.32 -12.99 -2.21
N PHE A 205 2.76 -13.84 -3.15
CA PHE A 205 3.53 -15.06 -2.84
C PHE A 205 5.03 -14.95 -3.13
N GLY A 206 5.49 -13.82 -3.70
CA GLY A 206 6.89 -13.59 -4.06
C GLY A 206 7.37 -14.39 -5.28
N ARG A 207 6.50 -15.20 -5.87
CA ARG A 207 6.81 -16.08 -7.02
C ARG A 207 5.57 -16.34 -7.85
N LYS A 208 5.74 -16.75 -9.09
CA LYS A 208 4.67 -17.31 -9.90
C LYS A 208 4.36 -18.75 -9.44
N ILE A 209 3.09 -19.09 -9.37
CA ILE A 209 2.58 -20.43 -9.06
C ILE A 209 1.63 -20.87 -10.17
N TYR A 210 0.62 -20.08 -10.45
CA TYR A 210 -0.41 -20.29 -11.48
C TYR A 210 -0.38 -19.25 -12.60
N SER A 211 0.21 -18.07 -12.35
CA SER A 211 0.39 -16.99 -13.33
C SER A 211 1.62 -17.20 -14.21
N ASN A 212 1.79 -16.34 -15.22
CA ASN A 212 3.01 -16.32 -16.03
C ASN A 212 4.19 -15.62 -15.34
N GLY A 213 3.96 -14.86 -14.30
CA GLY A 213 4.97 -14.10 -13.55
C GLY A 213 5.35 -12.77 -14.20
N GLY A 214 6.31 -12.06 -13.59
CA GLY A 214 6.72 -10.71 -14.05
C GLY A 214 5.76 -9.59 -13.65
N GLU A 215 4.77 -9.86 -12.81
CA GLU A 215 3.66 -8.98 -12.48
C GLU A 215 3.89 -8.19 -11.19
N GLY A 216 5.13 -7.83 -10.88
CA GLY A 216 5.49 -7.06 -9.70
C GLY A 216 6.42 -7.82 -8.75
N HIS A 217 6.61 -7.27 -7.56
CA HIS A 217 7.48 -7.80 -6.52
C HIS A 217 6.68 -8.13 -5.27
N TRP A 218 7.22 -9.00 -4.43
CA TRP A 218 6.60 -9.44 -3.19
C TRP A 218 6.51 -8.29 -2.19
N TYR A 219 5.32 -7.94 -1.73
CA TYR A 219 5.12 -6.90 -0.72
C TYR A 219 5.73 -7.25 0.62
N GLU A 220 6.27 -6.25 1.30
CA GLU A 220 7.01 -6.39 2.55
C GLU A 220 6.16 -7.02 3.67
N LEU A 221 4.88 -6.64 3.80
CA LEU A 221 4.01 -7.22 4.82
C LEU A 221 3.78 -8.71 4.59
N TYR A 222 3.65 -9.14 3.33
CA TYR A 222 3.44 -10.54 2.95
C TYR A 222 4.67 -11.43 3.15
N ARG A 223 5.86 -10.83 3.39
CA ARG A 223 7.10 -11.56 3.71
C ARG A 223 7.19 -11.95 5.19
N GLN A 224 6.33 -11.41 6.05
CA GLN A 224 6.36 -11.70 7.48
C GLN A 224 5.83 -13.12 7.74
N GLU A 225 6.58 -13.90 8.53
CA GLU A 225 6.29 -15.33 8.77
C GLU A 225 4.89 -15.58 9.35
N ASP A 226 4.41 -14.70 10.22
CA ASP A 226 3.12 -14.82 10.88
C ASP A 226 1.97 -14.12 10.16
N PHE A 227 2.20 -13.55 8.97
CA PHE A 227 1.17 -12.83 8.24
C PHE A 227 0.22 -13.79 7.52
N SER A 228 -1.08 -13.68 7.83
CA SER A 228 -2.12 -14.49 7.18
C SER A 228 -2.53 -13.90 5.83
N TYR A 229 -2.43 -14.71 4.79
CA TYR A 229 -2.91 -14.34 3.44
C TYR A 229 -4.43 -14.50 3.29
N ALA A 230 -5.06 -15.29 4.19
CA ALA A 230 -6.51 -15.46 4.22
C ALA A 230 -7.21 -14.21 4.74
N LYS A 231 -8.27 -13.80 4.09
CA LYS A 231 -9.11 -12.66 4.46
C LYS A 231 -10.54 -13.09 4.78
N LYS A 232 -11.30 -12.19 5.40
CA LYS A 232 -12.67 -12.44 5.86
C LYS A 232 -13.64 -11.44 5.25
N TYR A 233 -14.90 -11.86 5.15
CA TYR A 233 -16.02 -10.97 4.95
C TYR A 233 -16.41 -10.24 6.24
N PRO A 234 -17.23 -9.18 6.20
CA PRO A 234 -17.68 -8.47 7.39
C PRO A 234 -18.43 -9.34 8.42
N ASP A 235 -19.01 -10.45 8.00
CA ASP A 235 -19.65 -11.46 8.86
C ASP A 235 -18.65 -12.42 9.55
N GLY A 236 -17.36 -12.30 9.22
CA GLY A 236 -16.28 -13.12 9.77
C GLY A 236 -16.00 -14.40 8.99
N GLU A 237 -16.78 -14.74 7.96
CA GLU A 237 -16.53 -15.89 7.10
C GLU A 237 -15.26 -15.69 6.26
N ARG A 238 -14.40 -16.71 6.20
CA ARG A 238 -13.26 -16.71 5.28
C ARG A 238 -13.72 -17.10 3.88
N GLY A 239 -13.11 -16.44 2.88
CA GLY A 239 -13.45 -16.72 1.49
C GLY A 239 -12.23 -16.70 0.58
N TRP A 240 -12.46 -17.01 -0.67
CA TRP A 240 -11.47 -16.85 -1.71
C TRP A 240 -11.43 -15.39 -2.15
N ARG A 241 -10.23 -14.87 -2.49
CA ARG A 241 -10.04 -13.53 -3.03
C ARG A 241 -9.41 -13.55 -4.41
N TRP A 242 -9.82 -12.63 -5.23
CA TRP A 242 -9.21 -12.42 -6.52
C TRP A 242 -7.82 -11.82 -6.43
N GLU A 243 -6.98 -12.24 -7.35
CA GLU A 243 -5.77 -11.57 -7.78
C GLU A 243 -5.97 -10.99 -9.19
N ARG A 244 -5.14 -10.01 -9.61
CA ARG A 244 -5.24 -9.47 -10.97
C ARG A 244 -4.63 -10.38 -12.03
N SER A 245 -3.84 -11.37 -11.63
CA SER A 245 -3.10 -12.29 -12.51
C SER A 245 -4.04 -13.24 -13.25
N PRO A 246 -4.04 -13.27 -14.59
CA PRO A 246 -4.71 -14.34 -15.33
C PRO A 246 -4.05 -15.69 -15.01
N TYR A 247 -4.84 -16.75 -14.90
CA TYR A 247 -4.34 -18.11 -14.83
C TYR A 247 -3.72 -18.50 -16.17
N SER A 248 -2.50 -19.05 -16.13
CA SER A 248 -1.72 -19.36 -17.33
C SER A 248 -2.10 -20.69 -18.01
N GLY A 249 -2.97 -21.48 -17.38
CA GLY A 249 -3.34 -22.83 -17.87
C GLY A 249 -4.62 -22.89 -18.68
N ASP A 250 -5.36 -21.79 -18.82
CA ASP A 250 -6.60 -21.74 -19.59
C ASP A 250 -6.95 -20.32 -20.06
N THR A 251 -8.13 -20.17 -20.67
CA THR A 251 -8.62 -18.90 -21.22
C THR A 251 -9.74 -18.25 -20.39
N TYR A 252 -10.04 -18.76 -19.18
CA TYR A 252 -11.19 -18.31 -18.39
C TYR A 252 -10.91 -18.08 -16.91
N GLY A 253 -9.81 -18.61 -16.34
CA GLY A 253 -9.50 -18.49 -14.92
C GLY A 253 -8.59 -17.30 -14.59
N PHE A 254 -8.67 -16.84 -13.34
CA PHE A 254 -7.72 -15.91 -12.71
C PHE A 254 -7.11 -16.57 -11.49
N CYS A 255 -5.90 -16.16 -11.12
CA CYS A 255 -5.28 -16.52 -9.86
C CYS A 255 -6.10 -15.97 -8.68
N ALA A 256 -6.06 -16.67 -7.57
CA ALA A 256 -6.80 -16.34 -6.38
C ALA A 256 -6.07 -16.88 -5.13
N VAL A 257 -6.42 -16.37 -3.96
CA VAL A 257 -6.04 -16.93 -2.65
C VAL A 257 -7.26 -17.63 -2.06
N ASP A 258 -7.09 -18.86 -1.60
CA ASP A 258 -8.18 -19.61 -0.95
C ASP A 258 -8.49 -19.14 0.47
N SER A 259 -9.51 -19.71 1.11
CA SER A 259 -9.92 -19.39 2.48
C SER A 259 -8.89 -19.76 3.56
N SER A 260 -7.87 -20.53 3.22
CA SER A 260 -6.75 -20.91 4.09
C SER A 260 -5.50 -20.07 3.85
N GLY A 261 -5.48 -19.24 2.80
CA GLY A 261 -4.34 -18.41 2.42
C GLY A 261 -3.41 -19.04 1.39
N ASN A 262 -3.80 -20.14 0.75
CA ASN A 262 -3.00 -20.78 -0.28
C ASN A 262 -3.29 -20.19 -1.67
N ALA A 263 -2.29 -20.24 -2.54
CA ALA A 263 -2.48 -19.92 -3.96
C ALA A 263 -3.42 -20.95 -4.60
N ILE A 264 -4.34 -20.45 -5.41
CA ILE A 264 -5.29 -21.25 -6.20
C ILE A 264 -5.61 -20.48 -7.49
N HIS A 265 -6.37 -21.06 -8.38
CA HIS A 265 -7.02 -20.36 -9.49
C HIS A 265 -8.51 -20.67 -9.48
N ALA A 266 -9.30 -19.76 -10.02
CA ALA A 266 -10.74 -19.91 -10.12
C ALA A 266 -11.24 -19.33 -11.44
N ASP A 267 -12.33 -19.90 -11.95
CA ASP A 267 -13.07 -19.30 -13.06
C ASP A 267 -13.53 -17.90 -12.68
N ALA A 268 -13.73 -17.02 -13.66
CA ALA A 268 -14.03 -15.59 -13.44
C ALA A 268 -15.39 -15.31 -12.76
N GLY A 269 -15.84 -16.22 -11.89
CA GLY A 269 -17.05 -16.14 -11.07
C GLY A 269 -16.99 -15.11 -9.95
N SER A 270 -17.78 -15.28 -8.88
CA SER A 270 -17.90 -14.29 -7.80
C SER A 270 -17.08 -14.70 -6.58
N ASN A 271 -16.05 -13.91 -6.23
CA ASN A 271 -15.20 -14.09 -5.05
C ASN A 271 -15.03 -12.77 -4.28
N GLY A 272 -14.33 -12.85 -3.15
CA GLY A 272 -13.96 -11.69 -2.33
C GLY A 272 -13.01 -10.75 -3.06
N VAL A 273 -13.14 -9.47 -2.77
CA VAL A 273 -12.31 -8.41 -3.33
C VAL A 273 -11.51 -7.75 -2.21
N SER A 274 -10.19 -7.70 -2.38
CA SER A 274 -9.30 -6.90 -1.55
C SER A 274 -8.40 -6.10 -2.47
N PHE A 275 -8.61 -4.80 -2.52
CA PHE A 275 -7.85 -3.92 -3.40
C PHE A 275 -6.82 -3.12 -2.62
N GLY A 276 -5.75 -2.70 -3.33
CA GLY A 276 -4.75 -1.77 -2.86
C GLY A 276 -4.86 -0.41 -3.53
N PHE A 277 -4.21 0.58 -2.92
CA PHE A 277 -3.99 1.94 -3.43
C PHE A 277 -2.74 2.54 -2.80
N CYS A 278 -2.21 3.63 -3.39
CA CYS A 278 -1.00 4.27 -2.91
C CYS A 278 -1.23 5.74 -2.53
N VAL A 279 -0.45 6.22 -1.53
CA VAL A 279 -0.46 7.62 -1.04
C VAL A 279 0.97 8.17 -0.98
#